data_9250f73289db6c20d77426aec82d3cfe
#
_entry.id   9250f73289db6c20d77426aec82d3cfe
#
_cell.length_a   1.000
_cell.length_b   1.000
_cell.length_c   1.000
_cell.angle_alpha   90.00
_cell.angle_beta   90.00
_cell.angle_gamma   90.00
#
_symmetry.space_group_name_H-M   'P 1'
#
loop_
_entity.id
_entity.type
_entity.pdbx_description
1 polymer ?
#
loop_
_entity_poly.entity_id
_entity_poly.type
_entity_poly.pdbx_seq_one_letter_code
_entity_poly.pdbx_strand_id
1 'polypeptide(L)'
;MTAREPTAVLLVGITGSGKTMLTQAPADRGMVRLSVDEEVHRLHGRYGIDYPENTYFERERPVVEAIRQRLAEYLAAGDDVVLDHGLWLRADRDAWKKLIEAADGRWRLVYLPVDRDELMRRLAERNQREDANALAITPEALDDFLARFEPPADDEHAFVYTGDPDAVLAP
;
A
#
# COMPACT_ATOMS: atom_id res chain seq x y z
N MET A 1 21.22 -24.89 9.50
CA MET A 1 20.00 -24.37 8.82
C MET A 1 19.98 -22.87 8.97
N THR A 2 20.13 -22.16 7.88
CA THR A 2 19.87 -20.72 7.88
C THR A 2 18.38 -20.52 8.01
N ALA A 3 17.93 -19.73 8.98
CA ALA A 3 16.54 -19.35 9.09
C ALA A 3 16.13 -18.63 7.78
N ARG A 4 14.94 -18.95 7.27
CA ARG A 4 14.40 -18.26 6.09
C ARG A 4 14.22 -16.77 6.42
N GLU A 5 14.78 -15.91 5.60
CA GLU A 5 14.53 -14.48 5.73
C GLU A 5 13.05 -14.16 5.44
N PRO A 6 12.36 -13.47 6.35
CA PRO A 6 10.99 -13.08 6.10
C PRO A 6 10.91 -12.04 4.98
N THR A 7 9.80 -12.04 4.26
CA THR A 7 9.59 -11.16 3.11
C THR A 7 8.48 -10.15 3.38
N ALA A 8 8.75 -8.88 3.08
CA ALA A 8 7.74 -7.84 3.04
C ALA A 8 7.43 -7.48 1.58
N VAL A 9 6.17 -7.60 1.20
CA VAL A 9 5.68 -7.16 -0.11
C VAL A 9 5.21 -5.71 0.00
N LEU A 10 5.84 -4.83 -0.78
CA LEU A 10 5.50 -3.40 -0.85
C LEU A 10 4.78 -3.13 -2.17
N LEU A 11 3.65 -2.45 -2.10
CA LEU A 11 2.86 -2.12 -3.28
C LEU A 11 3.06 -0.66 -3.68
N VAL A 12 3.21 -0.42 -4.96
CA VAL A 12 3.28 0.93 -5.53
C VAL A 12 2.09 1.13 -6.46
N GLY A 13 1.22 2.03 -6.11
CA GLY A 13 0.05 2.34 -6.92
C GLY A 13 -0.75 3.48 -6.33
N ILE A 14 -1.50 4.14 -7.20
CA ILE A 14 -2.41 5.21 -6.82
C ILE A 14 -3.72 4.63 -6.29
N THR A 15 -4.49 5.41 -5.56
CA THR A 15 -5.87 5.09 -5.19
C THR A 15 -6.66 4.57 -6.40
N GLY A 16 -7.30 3.42 -6.24
CA GLY A 16 -8.03 2.76 -7.34
C GLY A 16 -7.22 1.80 -8.19
N SER A 17 -5.92 1.65 -7.95
CA SER A 17 -5.05 0.76 -8.74
C SER A 17 -5.24 -0.75 -8.44
N GLY A 18 -6.00 -1.11 -7.39
CA GLY A 18 -6.29 -2.49 -7.04
C GLY A 18 -5.44 -3.06 -5.91
N LYS A 19 -4.74 -2.22 -5.14
CA LYS A 19 -3.87 -2.65 -4.04
C LYS A 19 -4.58 -3.55 -3.02
N THR A 20 -5.76 -3.14 -2.56
CA THR A 20 -6.50 -3.87 -1.53
C THR A 20 -6.90 -5.27 -2.00
N MET A 21 -7.36 -5.41 -3.24
CA MET A 21 -7.71 -6.69 -3.83
C MET A 21 -6.47 -7.59 -3.99
N LEU A 22 -5.36 -7.01 -4.40
CA LEU A 22 -4.11 -7.75 -4.58
C LEU A 22 -3.55 -8.29 -3.25
N THR A 23 -3.72 -7.56 -2.15
CA THR A 23 -3.19 -7.98 -0.84
C THR A 23 -3.94 -9.15 -0.23
N GLN A 24 -5.15 -9.45 -0.71
CA GLN A 24 -5.95 -10.56 -0.18
C GLN A 24 -5.32 -11.92 -0.48
N ALA A 25 -4.77 -12.14 -1.67
CA ALA A 25 -4.14 -13.42 -2.01
C ALA A 25 -2.94 -13.77 -1.11
N PRO A 26 -1.98 -12.86 -0.85
CA PRO A 26 -0.95 -13.09 0.17
C PRO A 26 -1.51 -13.35 1.56
N ALA A 27 -2.52 -12.59 1.99
CA ALA A 27 -3.14 -12.77 3.31
C ALA A 27 -3.80 -14.16 3.44
N ASP A 28 -4.46 -14.64 2.40
CA ASP A 28 -5.06 -15.98 2.36
C ASP A 28 -4.01 -17.10 2.46
N ARG A 29 -2.75 -16.80 2.14
CA ARG A 29 -1.62 -17.73 2.27
C ARG A 29 -0.85 -17.59 3.59
N GLY A 30 -1.40 -16.86 4.55
CA GLY A 30 -0.84 -16.71 5.88
C GLY A 30 0.12 -15.54 6.07
N MET A 31 0.28 -14.66 5.08
CA MET A 31 1.02 -13.42 5.26
C MET A 31 0.23 -12.43 6.10
N VAL A 32 0.90 -11.68 6.96
CA VAL A 32 0.27 -10.61 7.73
C VAL A 32 -0.04 -9.45 6.79
N ARG A 33 -1.31 -9.02 6.73
CA ARG A 33 -1.71 -7.86 5.95
C ARG A 33 -1.79 -6.63 6.84
N LEU A 34 -1.07 -5.58 6.48
CA LEU A 34 -1.13 -4.28 7.14
C LEU A 34 -1.65 -3.24 6.15
N SER A 35 -2.70 -2.51 6.52
CA SER A 35 -3.31 -1.47 5.70
C SER A 35 -3.35 -0.15 6.47
N VAL A 36 -2.72 0.86 5.91
CA VAL A 36 -2.71 2.22 6.47
C VAL A 36 -4.11 2.82 6.40
N ASP A 37 -4.78 2.71 5.27
CA ASP A 37 -6.12 3.30 5.10
C ASP A 37 -7.17 2.68 6.03
N GLU A 38 -7.12 1.37 6.22
CA GLU A 38 -8.03 0.68 7.14
C GLU A 38 -7.79 1.08 8.59
N GLU A 39 -6.53 1.26 8.97
CA GLU A 39 -6.19 1.70 10.34
C GLU A 39 -6.61 3.15 10.59
N VAL A 40 -6.44 4.04 9.61
CA VAL A 40 -6.95 5.42 9.70
C VAL A 40 -8.48 5.39 9.85
N HIS A 41 -9.17 4.57 9.06
CA HIS A 41 -10.63 4.43 9.15
C HIS A 41 -11.06 3.91 10.53
N ARG A 42 -10.36 2.92 11.05
CA ARG A 42 -10.65 2.35 12.38
C ARG A 42 -10.51 3.38 13.50
N LEU A 43 -9.49 4.24 13.41
CA LEU A 43 -9.17 5.24 14.45
C LEU A 43 -9.98 6.52 14.33
N HIS A 44 -10.28 6.95 13.11
CA HIS A 44 -10.83 8.28 12.84
C HIS A 44 -12.20 8.29 12.13
N GLY A 45 -12.60 7.15 11.58
CA GLY A 45 -13.87 7.03 10.84
C GLY A 45 -13.72 7.34 9.35
N ARG A 46 -14.78 7.85 8.75
CA ARG A 46 -14.93 7.99 7.30
C ARG A 46 -14.34 9.30 6.79
N TYR A 47 -13.54 9.19 5.75
CA TYR A 47 -12.92 10.33 5.06
C TYR A 47 -13.99 11.33 4.58
N GLY A 48 -13.81 12.60 4.96
CA GLY A 48 -14.71 13.69 4.57
C GLY A 48 -16.07 13.68 5.25
N ILE A 49 -16.37 12.70 6.12
CA ILE A 49 -17.64 12.58 6.84
C ILE A 49 -17.41 12.72 8.34
N ASP A 50 -16.61 11.84 8.92
CA ASP A 50 -16.32 11.83 10.36
C ASP A 50 -15.14 12.76 10.71
N TYR A 51 -14.36 13.19 9.73
CA TYR A 51 -13.31 14.21 9.85
C TYR A 51 -13.14 14.98 8.52
N PRO A 52 -12.61 16.23 8.56
CA PRO A 52 -12.37 17.02 7.35
C PRO A 52 -11.31 16.38 6.42
N GLU A 53 -11.57 16.39 5.12
CA GLU A 53 -10.66 15.81 4.09
C GLU A 53 -9.24 16.37 4.17
N ASN A 54 -9.09 17.66 4.42
CA ASN A 54 -7.80 18.33 4.50
C ASN A 54 -6.96 17.93 5.72
N THR A 55 -7.51 17.16 6.67
CA THR A 55 -6.80 16.66 7.84
C THR A 55 -6.36 15.20 7.68
N TYR A 56 -6.60 14.58 6.53
CA TYR A 56 -6.29 13.16 6.32
C TYR A 56 -4.80 12.85 6.53
N PHE A 57 -3.90 13.60 5.93
CA PHE A 57 -2.46 13.34 6.03
C PHE A 57 -1.90 13.56 7.44
N GLU A 58 -2.50 14.48 8.20
CA GLU A 58 -2.14 14.67 9.61
C GLU A 58 -2.54 13.45 10.45
N ARG A 59 -3.68 12.84 10.15
CA ARG A 59 -4.17 11.64 10.84
C ARG A 59 -3.44 10.39 10.38
N GLU A 60 -3.06 10.33 9.10
CA GLU A 60 -2.31 9.21 8.52
C GLU A 60 -0.90 9.10 9.09
N ARG A 61 -0.22 10.21 9.33
CA ARG A 61 1.20 10.22 9.73
C ARG A 61 1.50 9.37 10.97
N PRO A 62 0.79 9.50 12.10
CA PRO A 62 1.01 8.63 13.26
C PRO A 62 0.67 7.17 12.97
N VAL A 63 -0.33 6.93 12.12
CA VAL A 63 -0.73 5.58 11.70
C VAL A 63 0.39 4.93 10.89
N VAL A 64 0.98 5.63 9.94
CA VAL A 64 2.12 5.13 9.16
C VAL A 64 3.26 4.73 10.09
N GLU A 65 3.58 5.54 11.09
CA GLU A 65 4.65 5.24 12.04
C GLU A 65 4.33 4.00 12.88
N ALA A 66 3.10 3.85 13.34
CA ALA A 66 2.66 2.65 14.07
C ALA A 66 2.71 1.39 13.17
N ILE A 67 2.31 1.50 11.91
CA ILE A 67 2.38 0.40 10.95
C ILE A 67 3.85 0.03 10.65
N ARG A 68 4.75 1.01 10.54
CA ARG A 68 6.19 0.77 10.37
C ARG A 68 6.75 -0.08 11.52
N GLN A 69 6.41 0.28 12.73
CA GLN A 69 6.84 -0.46 13.92
C GLN A 69 6.28 -1.89 13.92
N ARG A 70 5.00 -2.07 13.65
CA ARG A 70 4.36 -3.39 13.58
C ARG A 70 4.96 -4.27 12.49
N LEU A 71 5.25 -3.70 11.32
CA LEU A 71 5.89 -4.43 10.23
C LEU A 71 7.26 -4.97 10.66
N ALA A 72 8.08 -4.14 11.29
CA ALA A 72 9.39 -4.56 11.80
C ALA A 72 9.27 -5.66 12.87
N GLU A 73 8.29 -5.56 13.76
CA GLU A 73 8.03 -6.58 14.79
C GLU A 73 7.63 -7.94 14.18
N TYR A 74 6.76 -7.94 13.16
CA TYR A 74 6.38 -9.16 12.47
C TYR A 74 7.56 -9.81 11.74
N LEU A 75 8.34 -9.01 11.03
CA LEU A 75 9.56 -9.53 10.38
C LEU A 75 10.54 -10.12 11.40
N ALA A 76 10.75 -9.44 12.51
CA ALA A 76 11.62 -9.94 13.58
C ALA A 76 11.10 -11.26 14.18
N ALA A 77 9.80 -11.49 14.15
CA ALA A 77 9.17 -12.75 14.57
C ALA A 77 9.24 -13.84 13.47
N GLY A 78 9.71 -13.52 12.28
CA GLY A 78 9.83 -14.45 11.16
C GLY A 78 8.60 -14.51 10.25
N ASP A 79 7.64 -13.59 10.44
CA ASP A 79 6.42 -13.54 9.64
C ASP A 79 6.64 -12.77 8.34
N ASP A 80 6.04 -13.26 7.26
CA ASP A 80 5.95 -12.52 6.00
C ASP A 80 4.82 -11.49 6.09
N VAL A 81 5.02 -10.32 5.52
CA VAL A 81 4.07 -9.20 5.60
C VAL A 81 3.75 -8.67 4.20
N VAL A 82 2.49 -8.30 3.98
CA VAL A 82 2.10 -7.49 2.82
C VAL A 82 1.58 -6.14 3.30
N LEU A 83 2.14 -5.06 2.73
CA LEU A 83 1.77 -3.70 3.06
C LEU A 83 0.81 -3.15 2.01
N ASP A 84 -0.43 -2.88 2.43
CA ASP A 84 -1.43 -2.18 1.62
C ASP A 84 -1.32 -0.68 1.89
N HIS A 85 -0.42 -0.03 1.17
CA HIS A 85 -0.17 1.40 1.24
C HIS A 85 0.41 1.88 -0.09
N GLY A 86 -0.13 2.96 -0.63
CA GLY A 86 0.39 3.54 -1.87
C GLY A 86 1.71 4.25 -1.62
N LEU A 87 2.78 3.76 -2.15
CA LEU A 87 4.13 4.30 -1.99
C LEU A 87 4.46 5.18 -3.20
N TRP A 88 3.93 6.40 -3.21
CA TRP A 88 3.99 7.31 -4.35
C TRP A 88 5.38 7.87 -4.62
N LEU A 89 6.11 8.17 -3.55
CA LEU A 89 7.40 8.83 -3.63
C LEU A 89 8.53 7.81 -3.46
N ARG A 90 9.57 7.98 -4.26
CA ARG A 90 10.76 7.13 -4.13
C ARG A 90 11.36 7.21 -2.72
N ALA A 91 11.41 8.41 -2.14
CA ALA A 91 11.95 8.58 -0.79
C ALA A 91 11.20 7.72 0.26
N ASP A 92 9.88 7.61 0.13
CA ASP A 92 9.08 6.76 1.01
C ASP A 92 9.40 5.29 0.78
N ARG A 93 9.48 4.85 -0.48
CA ARG A 93 9.86 3.48 -0.81
C ARG A 93 11.23 3.11 -0.24
N ASP A 94 12.21 3.99 -0.40
CA ASP A 94 13.56 3.77 0.13
C ASP A 94 13.57 3.69 1.66
N ALA A 95 12.74 4.48 2.34
CA ALA A 95 12.61 4.42 3.79
C ALA A 95 12.02 3.09 4.27
N TRP A 96 11.02 2.56 3.59
CA TRP A 96 10.44 1.24 3.90
C TRP A 96 11.43 0.10 3.62
N LYS A 97 12.16 0.15 2.51
CA LYS A 97 13.20 -0.83 2.19
C LYS A 97 14.26 -0.90 3.28
N LYS A 98 14.75 0.25 3.73
CA LYS A 98 15.75 0.33 4.82
C LYS A 98 15.21 -0.23 6.14
N LEU A 99 13.96 0.04 6.46
CA LEU A 99 13.30 -0.51 7.65
C LEU A 99 13.26 -2.04 7.60
N ILE A 100 12.89 -2.61 6.46
CA ILE A 100 12.80 -4.05 6.26
C ILE A 100 14.18 -4.71 6.36
N GLU A 101 15.18 -4.13 5.72
CA GLU A 101 16.57 -4.62 5.77
C GLU A 101 17.13 -4.56 7.19
N ALA A 102 16.82 -3.50 7.94
CA ALA A 102 17.23 -3.36 9.35
C ALA A 102 16.53 -4.37 10.28
N ALA A 103 15.42 -4.96 9.86
CA ALA A 103 14.72 -6.03 10.57
C ALA A 103 15.09 -7.42 10.05
N ASP A 104 16.21 -7.55 9.34
CA ASP A 104 16.69 -8.79 8.74
C ASP A 104 15.68 -9.45 7.76
N GLY A 105 14.85 -8.62 7.13
CA GLY A 105 13.88 -9.05 6.12
C GLY A 105 14.31 -8.71 4.70
N ARG A 106 13.64 -9.34 3.74
CA ARG A 106 13.74 -9.00 2.32
C ARG A 106 12.50 -8.24 1.90
N TRP A 107 12.64 -7.29 1.00
CA TRP A 107 11.50 -6.60 0.40
C TRP A 107 11.28 -7.07 -1.04
N ARG A 108 10.03 -7.02 -1.45
CA ARG A 108 9.62 -7.19 -2.85
C ARG A 108 8.71 -6.03 -3.22
N LEU A 109 9.13 -5.25 -4.20
CA LEU A 109 8.38 -4.10 -4.68
C LEU A 109 7.49 -4.52 -5.85
N VAL A 110 6.19 -4.27 -5.74
CA VAL A 110 5.20 -4.60 -6.76
C VAL A 110 4.53 -3.32 -7.25
N TYR A 111 4.61 -3.07 -8.54
CA TYR A 111 4.03 -1.89 -9.17
C TYR A 111 2.73 -2.25 -9.88
N LEU A 112 1.67 -1.49 -9.58
CA LEU A 112 0.34 -1.63 -10.18
C LEU A 112 0.09 -0.44 -11.12
N PRO A 113 0.57 -0.49 -12.38
CA PRO A 113 0.27 0.57 -13.33
C PRO A 113 -1.19 0.48 -13.78
N VAL A 114 -1.90 1.60 -13.74
CA VAL A 114 -3.27 1.71 -14.24
C VAL A 114 -3.41 3.06 -14.93
N ASP A 115 -4.01 3.09 -16.12
CA ASP A 115 -4.23 4.35 -16.83
C ASP A 115 -5.30 5.22 -16.14
N ARG A 116 -5.30 6.50 -16.47
CA ARG A 116 -6.18 7.50 -15.85
C ARG A 116 -7.66 7.15 -16.01
N ASP A 117 -8.08 6.74 -17.21
CA ASP A 117 -9.50 6.47 -17.49
C ASP A 117 -10.01 5.27 -16.69
N GLU A 118 -9.20 4.23 -16.57
CA GLU A 118 -9.53 3.06 -15.75
C GLU A 118 -9.56 3.43 -14.25
N LEU A 119 -8.64 4.27 -13.79
CA LEU A 119 -8.67 4.79 -12.41
C LEU A 119 -9.95 5.57 -12.14
N MET A 120 -10.34 6.44 -13.07
CA MET A 120 -11.58 7.22 -12.96
C MET A 120 -12.81 6.31 -12.85
N ARG A 121 -12.89 5.27 -13.67
CA ARG A 121 -13.99 4.30 -13.65
C ARG A 121 -14.06 3.58 -12.30
N ARG A 122 -12.92 3.10 -11.79
CA ARG A 122 -12.84 2.39 -10.51
C ARG A 122 -13.20 3.29 -9.33
N LEU A 123 -12.76 4.54 -9.35
CA LEU A 123 -13.06 5.50 -8.29
C LEU A 123 -14.53 5.89 -8.26
N ALA A 124 -15.18 6.02 -9.43
CA ALA A 124 -16.61 6.29 -9.51
C ALA A 124 -17.43 5.16 -8.83
N GLU A 125 -17.03 3.91 -9.01
CA GLU A 125 -17.66 2.77 -8.33
C GLU A 125 -17.40 2.79 -6.82
N ARG A 126 -16.17 3.09 -6.39
CA ARG A 126 -15.78 3.13 -4.97
C ARG A 126 -16.44 4.27 -4.22
N ASN A 127 -16.68 5.42 -4.84
CA ASN A 127 -17.32 6.58 -4.21
C ASN A 127 -18.76 6.29 -3.78
N GLN A 128 -19.34 5.16 -4.18
CA GLN A 128 -20.66 4.71 -3.73
C GLN A 128 -20.61 3.85 -2.46
N ARG A 129 -19.42 3.49 -1.97
CA ARG A 129 -19.21 2.67 -0.77
C ARG A 129 -18.88 3.55 0.44
N GLU A 130 -19.07 3.01 1.65
CA GLU A 130 -18.79 3.71 2.92
C GLU A 130 -17.67 3.07 3.75
N ASP A 131 -16.91 2.14 3.17
CA ASP A 131 -15.80 1.45 3.86
C ASP A 131 -14.49 2.26 3.81
N ALA A 132 -13.44 1.75 4.45
CA ALA A 132 -12.11 2.39 4.52
C ALA A 132 -11.45 2.60 3.15
N ASN A 133 -11.87 1.86 2.14
CA ASN A 133 -11.32 1.91 0.78
C ASN A 133 -12.15 2.79 -0.16
N ALA A 134 -13.20 3.43 0.34
CA ALA A 134 -14.14 4.23 -0.43
C ALA A 134 -13.88 5.73 -0.27
N LEU A 135 -12.64 6.17 -0.43
CA LEU A 135 -12.30 7.58 -0.42
C LEU A 135 -12.97 8.29 -1.61
N ALA A 136 -13.73 9.37 -1.32
CA ALA A 136 -14.39 10.17 -2.34
C ALA A 136 -13.34 11.03 -3.06
N ILE A 137 -12.86 10.55 -4.20
CA ILE A 137 -11.81 11.22 -4.99
C ILE A 137 -12.44 11.87 -6.21
N THR A 138 -12.19 13.18 -6.38
CA THR A 138 -12.61 13.93 -7.57
C THR A 138 -11.63 13.73 -8.73
N PRO A 139 -12.04 14.02 -9.99
CA PRO A 139 -11.12 13.99 -11.13
C PRO A 139 -9.91 14.92 -10.94
N GLU A 140 -10.11 16.09 -10.37
CA GLU A 140 -9.04 17.07 -10.10
C GLU A 140 -8.07 16.55 -9.04
N ALA A 141 -8.57 15.91 -8.00
CA ALA A 141 -7.74 15.29 -6.97
C ALA A 141 -6.92 14.13 -7.55
N LEU A 142 -7.50 13.33 -8.44
CA LEU A 142 -6.78 12.27 -9.12
C LEU A 142 -5.64 12.82 -10.01
N ASP A 143 -5.90 13.88 -10.76
CA ASP A 143 -4.88 14.52 -11.59
C ASP A 143 -3.73 15.08 -10.73
N ASP A 144 -4.03 15.63 -9.57
CA ASP A 144 -3.03 16.10 -8.61
C ASP A 144 -2.20 14.93 -8.04
N PHE A 145 -2.83 13.80 -7.72
CA PHE A 145 -2.14 12.59 -7.28
C PHE A 145 -1.21 12.05 -8.38
N LEU A 146 -1.68 11.99 -9.62
CA LEU A 146 -0.86 11.56 -10.76
C LEU A 146 0.35 12.47 -10.99
N ALA A 147 0.19 13.77 -10.81
CA ALA A 147 1.27 14.74 -10.95
C ALA A 147 2.36 14.57 -9.87
N ARG A 148 2.00 14.13 -8.68
CA ARG A 148 2.93 13.90 -7.56
C ARG A 148 3.53 12.49 -7.55
N PHE A 149 2.93 11.56 -8.26
CA PHE A 149 3.35 10.17 -8.26
C PHE A 149 4.69 9.99 -9.00
N GLU A 150 5.63 9.33 -8.34
CA GLU A 150 6.91 8.95 -8.92
C GLU A 150 6.89 7.44 -9.23
N PRO A 151 6.72 7.05 -10.50
CA PRO A 151 6.77 5.63 -10.87
C PRO A 151 8.11 5.00 -10.47
N PRO A 152 8.13 3.70 -10.12
CA PRO A 152 9.39 3.03 -9.85
C PRO A 152 10.34 3.11 -11.03
N ALA A 153 11.61 3.45 -10.74
CA ALA A 153 12.68 3.47 -11.74
C ALA A 153 13.28 2.06 -11.91
N ASP A 154 14.01 1.84 -12.99
CA ASP A 154 14.60 0.54 -13.32
C ASP A 154 15.50 -0.01 -12.19
N ASP A 155 16.23 0.86 -11.50
CA ASP A 155 17.11 0.50 -10.39
C ASP A 155 16.38 0.06 -9.12
N GLU A 156 15.07 0.24 -9.06
CA GLU A 156 14.23 -0.23 -7.95
C GLU A 156 13.77 -1.68 -8.12
N HIS A 157 13.98 -2.27 -9.29
CA HIS A 157 13.65 -3.67 -9.59
C HIS A 157 12.21 -4.06 -9.22
N ALA A 158 11.25 -3.17 -9.49
CA ALA A 158 9.85 -3.43 -9.22
C ALA A 158 9.30 -4.52 -10.14
N PHE A 159 8.52 -5.44 -9.56
CA PHE A 159 7.73 -6.39 -10.33
C PHE A 159 6.46 -5.69 -10.82
N VAL A 160 6.24 -5.68 -12.12
CA VAL A 160 5.02 -5.09 -12.70
C VAL A 160 3.88 -6.09 -12.63
N TYR A 161 2.82 -5.73 -11.90
CA TYR A 161 1.65 -6.57 -11.75
C TYR A 161 0.83 -6.59 -13.05
N THR A 162 0.52 -7.80 -13.54
CA THR A 162 -0.16 -8.01 -14.82
C THR A 162 -1.54 -8.68 -14.68
N GLY A 163 -2.07 -8.77 -13.46
CA GLY A 163 -3.41 -9.30 -13.19
C GLY A 163 -3.45 -10.65 -12.48
N ASP A 164 -2.30 -11.30 -12.26
CA ASP A 164 -2.20 -12.56 -11.52
C ASP A 164 -1.67 -12.32 -10.10
N PRO A 165 -2.54 -12.38 -9.06
CA PRO A 165 -2.10 -12.18 -7.68
C PRO A 165 -1.05 -13.21 -7.21
N ASP A 166 -1.06 -14.42 -7.75
CA ASP A 166 -0.12 -15.46 -7.37
C ASP A 166 1.31 -15.17 -7.84
N ALA A 167 1.46 -14.43 -8.93
CA ALA A 167 2.77 -14.02 -9.44
C ALA A 167 3.52 -13.10 -8.49
N VAL A 168 2.82 -12.39 -7.61
CA VAL A 168 3.40 -11.51 -6.60
C VAL A 168 4.26 -12.29 -5.60
N LEU A 169 3.89 -13.54 -5.34
CA LEU A 169 4.55 -14.43 -4.37
C LEU A 169 5.57 -15.35 -5.03
N ALA A 170 5.66 -15.34 -6.34
CA ALA A 170 6.63 -16.17 -7.07
C ALA A 170 8.07 -15.73 -6.75
N PRO A 171 9.01 -16.66 -6.60
CA PRO A 171 10.41 -16.35 -6.32
C PRO A 171 11.11 -15.62 -7.46
#